data_a73ba7535b453ea00287e45a9c89dcef
#
_entry.id   a73ba7535b453ea00287e45a9c89dcef
#
_cell.length_a   1.000
_cell.length_b   1.000
_cell.length_c   1.000
_cell.angle_alpha   90.00
_cell.angle_beta   90.00
_cell.angle_gamma   90.00
#
_symmetry.space_group_name_H-M   'P 1'
#
loop_
_entity.id
_entity.type
_entity.pdbx_description
1 polymer ?
#
loop_
_entity_poly.entity_id
_entity_poly.type
_entity_poly.pdbx_seq_one_letter_code
_entity_poly.pdbx_strand_id
1 'polypeptide(L)'
;MNRIGLFILCFALFITHVKAQIHKPTESSKPIANSKPVVDSTLIANPVTLENGGKLIEFLSAETYNVKKMDSMDFLVFVGHVQIRQGKTLLFGDSLILNTTKNTLEGFGHIHINDADSVHTYADYLKYIGANKKAFLRKKVKLTDGKGILTTDSLDYDVANKIGSFIKGGKLVRDKTILTSKEGIYYGETRDVLFKKKVELHDVENRIITDTLKYNTYSQLANFSSPSKIITGSRIISTSNGNFNIGLKKSNLYDRSTVDDSTYKFVADEMNIDDSLGTGEFKGNAIYQSKDTVGFDLWAGNIKTNKLKSILFATEQPLLLIKQKKDTLYIAADTLHTGKISDLSKAIPKARDSVGKIKDTTLDKYFEAYHHVRIYSDSLQAKADSLFYSLSDSTIRLITNPIVWANENQITGDTIYLYVKNKKPEQLNVFDNAFAINKIDTTEYFNQLKGNKLNAWFENGSISKMRTKGNAENIYFALDNDKKFIGVNHSNAQIIEITFENNEPAKVIFRNQLTGNMSPIGKIPKADLKIRGFKWQETRRPKTKLDLSPNFH
;
A
#
# COMPACT_ATOMS: atom_id res chain seq x y z
N MET A 1 34.50 33.50 -5.87
CA MET A 1 35.45 32.71 -5.08
C MET A 1 34.66 31.52 -4.54
N ASN A 2 34.71 30.42 -5.25
CA ASN A 2 35.37 29.12 -4.98
C ASN A 2 34.84 28.44 -3.69
N ARG A 3 34.28 27.25 -3.67
CA ARG A 3 34.73 25.99 -4.28
C ARG A 3 33.60 24.99 -4.47
N ILE A 4 33.64 24.38 -5.61
CA ILE A 4 33.01 23.13 -6.05
C ILE A 4 33.71 21.98 -5.31
N GLY A 5 32.94 21.01 -4.81
CA GLY A 5 33.43 19.73 -4.27
C GLY A 5 32.63 18.56 -4.85
N LEU A 6 33.07 18.12 -6.00
CA LEU A 6 32.71 16.89 -6.70
C LEU A 6 33.26 15.69 -5.90
N PHE A 7 32.43 14.68 -5.56
CA PHE A 7 32.93 13.39 -5.12
C PHE A 7 32.50 12.31 -6.11
N ILE A 8 33.47 11.90 -6.91
CA ILE A 8 33.45 10.76 -7.82
C ILE A 8 33.81 9.51 -7.02
N LEU A 9 33.05 8.47 -7.29
CA LEU A 9 33.23 7.07 -6.92
C LEU A 9 34.63 6.58 -7.28
N CYS A 10 35.36 5.95 -6.35
CA CYS A 10 36.45 5.04 -6.65
C CYS A 10 36.25 3.72 -5.92
N PHE A 11 35.98 2.69 -6.72
CA PHE A 11 36.11 1.28 -6.35
C PHE A 11 37.60 0.97 -6.16
N ALA A 12 38.02 0.54 -4.99
CA ALA A 12 39.32 -0.07 -4.77
C ALA A 12 39.15 -1.37 -3.99
N LEU A 13 39.43 -2.47 -4.70
CA LEU A 13 39.66 -3.80 -4.15
C LEU A 13 40.84 -3.75 -3.17
N PHE A 14 40.63 -4.19 -1.94
CA PHE A 14 41.71 -4.60 -1.06
C PHE A 14 41.67 -6.12 -0.87
N ILE A 15 42.51 -6.81 -1.59
CA ILE A 15 42.90 -8.20 -1.31
C ILE A 15 44.02 -8.12 -0.28
N THR A 16 43.72 -8.44 0.97
CA THR A 16 44.77 -8.67 1.98
C THR A 16 45.05 -10.17 2.08
N HIS A 17 46.21 -10.55 1.62
CA HIS A 17 46.82 -11.87 1.85
C HIS A 17 47.19 -12.00 3.33
N VAL A 18 46.52 -12.90 4.05
CA VAL A 18 47.02 -13.36 5.35
C VAL A 18 47.90 -14.57 5.10
N LYS A 19 49.20 -14.37 5.28
CA LYS A 19 50.20 -15.47 5.35
C LYS A 19 50.04 -16.17 6.70
N ALA A 20 49.63 -17.43 6.67
CA ALA A 20 49.70 -18.30 7.83
C ALA A 20 51.16 -18.69 8.06
N GLN A 21 51.73 -18.32 9.18
CA GLN A 21 53.01 -18.84 9.67
C GLN A 21 52.81 -20.23 10.30
N ILE A 22 53.40 -21.22 9.70
CA ILE A 22 53.53 -22.57 10.24
C ILE A 22 54.64 -22.54 11.29
N HIS A 23 54.26 -22.75 12.57
CA HIS A 23 55.27 -23.04 13.62
C HIS A 23 55.48 -24.54 13.67
N LYS A 24 56.74 -24.97 13.41
CA LYS A 24 57.21 -26.32 13.69
C LYS A 24 57.39 -26.51 15.19
N PRO A 25 57.00 -27.66 15.75
CA PRO A 25 57.38 -28.00 17.12
C PRO A 25 58.76 -28.61 17.13
N THR A 26 59.58 -28.14 18.04
CA THR A 26 60.88 -28.69 18.41
C THR A 26 60.72 -29.98 19.22
N GLU A 27 61.49 -30.98 18.84
CA GLU A 27 61.73 -32.23 19.60
C GLU A 27 62.51 -31.98 20.89
N SER A 28 62.10 -32.63 21.99
CA SER A 28 63.01 -33.50 22.80
C SER A 28 62.30 -33.94 24.08
N SER A 29 62.18 -35.17 24.31
CA SER A 29 62.89 -36.05 25.28
C SER A 29 62.10 -37.33 25.58
N LYS A 30 62.78 -38.45 25.41
CA LYS A 30 62.36 -39.83 25.76
C LYS A 30 62.53 -40.07 27.28
N PRO A 31 62.23 -41.30 27.78
CA PRO A 31 60.97 -42.00 28.01
C PRO A 31 60.91 -42.51 29.46
N ILE A 32 59.78 -42.88 30.00
CA ILE A 32 59.62 -43.82 31.09
C ILE A 32 58.54 -44.85 30.76
N ALA A 33 58.99 -46.10 30.75
CA ALA A 33 58.14 -47.26 30.55
C ALA A 33 57.28 -47.54 31.81
N ASN A 34 56.02 -47.95 31.69
CA ASN A 34 55.50 -49.23 32.10
C ASN A 34 53.97 -49.27 32.13
N SER A 35 53.51 -50.44 31.78
CA SER A 35 52.20 -51.08 31.96
C SER A 35 51.13 -50.77 30.91
N LYS A 36 51.02 -51.70 29.97
CA LYS A 36 49.83 -51.92 29.12
C LYS A 36 48.66 -52.39 29.94
N PRO A 37 47.45 -51.79 29.79
CA PRO A 37 46.21 -52.56 29.84
C PRO A 37 46.00 -53.13 28.44
N VAL A 38 45.74 -54.41 28.37
CA VAL A 38 45.24 -55.09 27.17
C VAL A 38 43.85 -54.51 26.88
N VAL A 39 43.78 -53.61 25.91
CA VAL A 39 42.50 -53.22 25.31
C VAL A 39 42.29 -54.21 24.15
N ASP A 40 41.44 -55.17 24.39
CA ASP A 40 40.88 -56.02 23.32
C ASP A 40 39.96 -55.12 22.45
N SER A 41 40.58 -54.42 21.53
CA SER A 41 39.86 -53.67 20.51
C SER A 41 39.46 -54.62 19.40
N THR A 42 38.44 -55.39 19.57
CA THR A 42 37.71 -55.99 18.46
C THR A 42 36.96 -54.87 17.76
N LEU A 43 37.69 -54.15 16.87
CA LEU A 43 37.08 -53.43 15.77
C LEU A 43 36.18 -54.42 15.06
N ILE A 44 34.89 -54.12 14.96
CA ILE A 44 33.92 -54.87 14.15
C ILE A 44 34.39 -54.70 12.69
N ALA A 45 35.21 -55.66 12.20
CA ALA A 45 35.81 -55.61 10.89
C ALA A 45 34.83 -55.93 9.76
N ASN A 46 33.57 -56.25 10.07
CA ASN A 46 32.51 -56.44 9.08
C ASN A 46 31.23 -55.69 9.53
N PRO A 47 30.65 -54.87 8.67
CA PRO A 47 29.36 -54.22 9.00
C PRO A 47 28.30 -55.32 9.22
N VAL A 48 27.65 -55.28 10.40
CA VAL A 48 26.50 -56.14 10.66
C VAL A 48 25.37 -55.58 9.79
N THR A 49 24.97 -56.33 8.81
CA THR A 49 23.94 -55.95 7.84
C THR A 49 22.62 -56.66 8.22
N LEU A 50 21.57 -55.89 8.39
CA LEU A 50 20.24 -56.40 8.61
C LEU A 50 19.33 -55.96 7.45
N GLU A 51 18.74 -56.92 6.80
CA GLU A 51 17.75 -56.67 5.75
C GLU A 51 16.39 -56.38 6.39
N ASN A 52 15.91 -55.16 6.27
CA ASN A 52 14.64 -54.77 6.85
C ASN A 52 13.78 -54.08 5.81
N GLY A 53 12.79 -54.81 5.27
CA GLY A 53 11.87 -54.29 4.26
C GLY A 53 12.54 -53.78 2.99
N GLY A 54 13.65 -54.42 2.56
CA GLY A 54 14.37 -54.12 1.31
C GLY A 54 15.40 -52.97 1.38
N LYS A 55 15.68 -52.38 2.55
CA LYS A 55 16.79 -51.43 2.72
C LYS A 55 17.77 -51.91 3.77
N LEU A 56 19.02 -52.02 3.39
CA LEU A 56 20.14 -52.44 4.21
C LEU A 56 20.39 -51.40 5.32
N ILE A 57 20.48 -51.82 6.59
CA ILE A 57 20.99 -51.03 7.72
C ILE A 57 22.41 -51.47 8.02
N GLU A 58 23.36 -50.57 7.89
CA GLU A 58 24.78 -50.79 8.17
C GLU A 58 25.14 -50.20 9.53
N PHE A 59 25.71 -50.99 10.43
CA PHE A 59 26.33 -50.51 11.67
C PHE A 59 27.78 -50.15 11.41
N LEU A 60 28.10 -48.86 11.58
CA LEU A 60 29.43 -48.34 11.24
C LEU A 60 30.37 -48.28 12.44
N SER A 61 29.85 -47.92 13.65
CA SER A 61 30.64 -47.90 14.88
C SER A 61 29.78 -48.08 16.11
N ALA A 62 30.35 -48.69 17.15
CA ALA A 62 29.88 -48.73 18.55
C ALA A 62 31.06 -49.19 19.44
N GLU A 63 31.09 -48.76 20.69
CA GLU A 63 32.09 -49.24 21.65
C GLU A 63 31.78 -50.66 22.16
N THR A 64 30.46 -50.90 22.39
CA THR A 64 29.99 -52.23 22.80
C THR A 64 28.75 -52.63 22.05
N TYR A 65 28.61 -53.93 21.83
CA TYR A 65 27.47 -54.54 21.17
C TYR A 65 27.03 -55.79 21.98
N ASN A 66 25.74 -55.87 22.28
CA ASN A 66 25.14 -56.99 22.98
C ASN A 66 23.85 -57.46 22.30
N VAL A 67 23.68 -58.78 22.26
CA VAL A 67 22.39 -59.39 21.86
C VAL A 67 21.65 -59.84 23.11
N LYS A 68 20.43 -59.36 23.27
CA LYS A 68 19.55 -59.72 24.38
C LYS A 68 18.25 -60.34 23.85
N LYS A 69 17.88 -61.51 24.38
CA LYS A 69 16.60 -62.14 24.07
C LYS A 69 15.69 -61.99 25.28
N MET A 70 14.53 -61.32 25.10
CA MET A 70 13.52 -61.11 26.13
C MET A 70 12.14 -61.34 25.55
N ASP A 71 11.31 -62.20 26.22
CA ASP A 71 9.92 -62.50 25.83
C ASP A 71 9.75 -62.85 24.33
N SER A 72 10.60 -63.75 23.84
CA SER A 72 10.62 -64.17 22.41
C SER A 72 10.96 -63.06 21.41
N MET A 73 11.52 -61.95 21.88
CA MET A 73 11.98 -60.84 21.02
C MET A 73 13.49 -60.71 21.07
N ASP A 74 14.10 -60.45 19.96
CA ASP A 74 15.54 -60.23 19.83
C ASP A 74 15.87 -58.73 19.81
N PHE A 75 16.72 -58.32 20.73
CA PHE A 75 17.21 -56.95 20.87
C PHE A 75 18.72 -56.92 20.59
N LEU A 76 19.12 -55.99 19.71
CA LEU A 76 20.52 -55.62 19.51
C LEU A 76 20.74 -54.28 20.24
N VAL A 77 21.64 -54.27 21.22
CA VAL A 77 21.94 -53.10 22.05
C VAL A 77 23.36 -52.62 21.70
N PHE A 78 23.48 -51.40 21.21
CA PHE A 78 24.73 -50.74 20.90
C PHE A 78 24.92 -49.56 21.86
N VAL A 79 26.13 -49.42 22.40
CA VAL A 79 26.48 -48.35 23.36
C VAL A 79 27.84 -47.75 22.99
N GLY A 80 27.97 -46.46 23.17
CA GLY A 80 29.17 -45.66 22.95
C GLY A 80 29.34 -45.22 21.50
N HIS A 81 29.17 -43.95 21.24
CA HIS A 81 29.41 -43.31 19.93
C HIS A 81 28.83 -44.10 18.73
N VAL A 82 27.58 -44.53 18.88
CA VAL A 82 26.93 -45.40 17.89
C VAL A 82 26.65 -44.64 16.60
N GLN A 83 27.06 -45.25 15.48
CA GLN A 83 26.77 -44.75 14.15
C GLN A 83 26.18 -45.84 13.27
N ILE A 84 25.04 -45.55 12.65
CA ILE A 84 24.39 -46.43 11.68
C ILE A 84 24.08 -45.66 10.38
N ARG A 85 24.01 -46.42 9.27
CA ARG A 85 23.66 -45.89 7.95
C ARG A 85 22.51 -46.67 7.36
N GLN A 86 21.54 -45.94 6.77
CA GLN A 86 20.53 -46.52 5.91
C GLN A 86 20.43 -45.70 4.61
N GLY A 87 20.97 -46.25 3.53
CA GLY A 87 21.08 -45.52 2.28
C GLY A 87 21.99 -44.28 2.41
N LYS A 88 21.44 -43.09 2.20
CA LYS A 88 22.16 -41.81 2.37
C LYS A 88 21.98 -41.18 3.77
N THR A 89 21.13 -41.74 4.61
CA THR A 89 20.85 -41.19 5.96
C THR A 89 21.81 -41.81 6.98
N LEU A 90 22.47 -40.98 7.77
CA LEU A 90 23.30 -41.35 8.92
C LEU A 90 22.57 -41.03 10.22
N LEU A 91 22.61 -41.95 11.17
CA LEU A 91 22.12 -41.76 12.52
C LEU A 91 23.24 -41.96 13.54
N PHE A 92 23.38 -41.03 14.45
CA PHE A 92 24.31 -41.04 15.56
C PHE A 92 23.55 -40.99 16.89
N GLY A 93 24.11 -41.60 17.96
CA GLY A 93 23.58 -41.53 19.30
C GLY A 93 24.52 -42.12 20.35
N ASP A 94 24.30 -41.88 21.62
CA ASP A 94 25.11 -42.47 22.69
C ASP A 94 24.81 -43.95 22.86
N SER A 95 23.51 -44.35 22.71
CA SER A 95 23.12 -45.75 22.66
C SER A 95 21.90 -45.96 21.74
N LEU A 96 21.87 -47.11 21.08
CA LEU A 96 20.78 -47.52 20.21
C LEU A 96 20.29 -48.92 20.58
N ILE A 97 19.01 -49.15 20.61
CA ILE A 97 18.34 -50.43 20.85
C ILE A 97 17.48 -50.76 19.61
N LEU A 98 17.85 -51.80 18.90
CA LEU A 98 17.07 -52.32 17.79
C LEU A 98 16.31 -53.57 18.21
N ASN A 99 14.98 -53.53 18.12
CA ASN A 99 14.13 -54.71 18.22
C ASN A 99 13.90 -55.27 16.79
N THR A 100 14.56 -56.34 16.47
CA THR A 100 14.49 -56.96 15.12
C THR A 100 13.15 -57.58 14.83
N THR A 101 12.49 -58.15 15.86
CA THR A 101 11.16 -58.78 15.73
C THR A 101 10.07 -57.77 15.39
N LYS A 102 10.09 -56.56 16.04
CA LYS A 102 9.09 -55.51 15.84
C LYS A 102 9.52 -54.45 14.81
N ASN A 103 10.73 -54.55 14.31
CA ASN A 103 11.32 -53.56 13.45
C ASN A 103 11.24 -52.12 14.02
N THR A 104 11.70 -51.97 15.27
CA THR A 104 11.74 -50.66 15.93
C THR A 104 13.15 -50.35 16.44
N LEU A 105 13.56 -49.10 16.27
CA LEU A 105 14.82 -48.58 16.79
C LEU A 105 14.51 -47.51 17.83
N GLU A 106 15.14 -47.63 19.01
CA GLU A 106 15.12 -46.59 20.03
C GLU A 106 16.56 -46.09 20.25
N GLY A 107 16.72 -44.76 20.23
CA GLY A 107 18.00 -44.08 20.41
C GLY A 107 17.95 -43.13 21.63
N PHE A 108 19.05 -43.04 22.34
CA PHE A 108 19.16 -42.26 23.56
C PHE A 108 20.46 -41.47 23.55
N GLY A 109 20.37 -40.22 23.98
CA GLY A 109 21.49 -39.29 24.12
C GLY A 109 22.08 -38.83 22.80
N HIS A 110 22.29 -37.55 22.66
CA HIS A 110 22.94 -36.89 21.49
C HIS A 110 22.53 -37.45 20.13
N ILE A 111 21.23 -37.75 19.98
CA ILE A 111 20.71 -38.21 18.68
C ILE A 111 20.95 -37.15 17.62
N HIS A 112 21.56 -37.56 16.51
CA HIS A 112 21.74 -36.75 15.32
C HIS A 112 21.41 -37.57 14.07
N ILE A 113 20.47 -37.12 13.31
CA ILE A 113 20.09 -37.68 12.00
C ILE A 113 20.57 -36.71 10.94
N ASN A 114 21.39 -37.22 10.02
CA ASN A 114 21.83 -36.51 8.83
C ASN A 114 21.19 -37.17 7.60
N ASP A 115 20.23 -36.49 6.96
CA ASP A 115 19.55 -36.97 5.75
C ASP A 115 20.22 -36.37 4.51
N ALA A 116 21.17 -37.11 3.96
CA ALA A 116 21.87 -36.78 2.74
C ALA A 116 22.50 -35.36 2.71
N ASP A 117 23.03 -34.90 3.83
CA ASP A 117 23.58 -33.55 4.05
C ASP A 117 22.62 -32.39 3.75
N SER A 118 21.35 -32.68 3.59
CA SER A 118 20.33 -31.68 3.26
C SER A 118 19.51 -31.23 4.47
N VAL A 119 19.23 -32.15 5.42
CA VAL A 119 18.48 -31.89 6.64
C VAL A 119 19.18 -32.58 7.81
N HIS A 120 19.42 -31.83 8.87
CA HIS A 120 19.99 -32.34 10.12
C HIS A 120 18.94 -32.24 11.23
N THR A 121 18.72 -33.34 11.95
CA THR A 121 17.80 -33.38 13.09
C THR A 121 18.53 -33.87 14.33
N TYR A 122 18.33 -33.17 15.45
CA TYR A 122 18.94 -33.48 16.75
C TYR A 122 17.86 -33.70 17.79
N ALA A 123 18.09 -34.57 18.77
CA ALA A 123 17.19 -34.82 19.91
C ALA A 123 17.93 -35.54 21.05
N ASP A 124 17.32 -35.63 22.25
CA ASP A 124 17.85 -36.47 23.31
C ASP A 124 17.26 -37.91 23.26
N TYR A 125 16.16 -38.10 22.53
CA TYR A 125 15.51 -39.42 22.37
C TYR A 125 14.90 -39.54 20.98
N LEU A 126 15.05 -40.73 20.38
CA LEU A 126 14.45 -41.15 19.13
C LEU A 126 13.75 -42.49 19.30
N LYS A 127 12.53 -42.63 18.76
CA LYS A 127 11.89 -43.91 18.48
C LYS A 127 11.53 -43.95 17.01
N TYR A 128 12.07 -44.90 16.28
CA TYR A 128 11.75 -45.14 14.86
C TYR A 128 11.01 -46.46 14.69
N ILE A 129 9.90 -46.44 13.96
CA ILE A 129 9.09 -47.60 13.60
C ILE A 129 9.25 -47.86 12.12
N GLY A 130 10.03 -48.90 11.79
CA GLY A 130 10.38 -49.20 10.40
C GLY A 130 9.18 -49.63 9.54
N ALA A 131 8.20 -50.30 10.13
CA ALA A 131 7.00 -50.76 9.39
C ALA A 131 6.23 -49.62 8.72
N ASN A 132 6.09 -48.49 9.37
CA ASN A 132 5.36 -47.30 8.85
C ASN A 132 6.27 -46.12 8.55
N LYS A 133 7.59 -46.29 8.67
CA LYS A 133 8.65 -45.26 8.44
C LYS A 133 8.42 -43.98 9.25
N LYS A 134 7.99 -44.09 10.51
CA LYS A 134 7.76 -42.95 11.39
C LYS A 134 8.83 -42.85 12.48
N ALA A 135 9.35 -41.64 12.66
CA ALA A 135 10.28 -41.28 13.72
C ALA A 135 9.61 -40.35 14.73
N PHE A 136 9.78 -40.62 16.00
CA PHE A 136 9.30 -39.82 17.13
C PHE A 136 10.52 -39.29 17.90
N LEU A 137 10.77 -37.98 17.76
CA LEU A 137 11.89 -37.32 18.41
C LEU A 137 11.35 -36.54 19.62
N ARG A 138 12.08 -36.59 20.73
CA ARG A 138 11.65 -35.97 22.00
C ARG A 138 12.84 -35.35 22.71
N LYS A 139 12.52 -34.27 23.44
CA LYS A 139 13.45 -33.45 24.22
C LYS A 139 14.50 -32.74 23.35
N LYS A 140 14.55 -31.43 23.43
CA LYS A 140 15.51 -30.56 22.74
C LYS A 140 15.60 -30.83 21.22
N VAL A 141 14.47 -31.09 20.58
CA VAL A 141 14.46 -31.37 19.15
C VAL A 141 14.85 -30.12 18.37
N LYS A 142 15.83 -30.27 17.47
CA LYS A 142 16.30 -29.24 16.55
C LYS A 142 16.36 -29.83 15.14
N LEU A 143 15.70 -29.18 14.18
CA LEU A 143 15.74 -29.53 12.76
C LEU A 143 16.25 -28.33 11.98
N THR A 144 17.19 -28.57 11.05
CA THR A 144 17.73 -27.51 10.20
C THR A 144 17.99 -28.01 8.78
N ASP A 145 17.69 -27.16 7.81
CA ASP A 145 17.94 -27.34 6.37
C ASP A 145 19.12 -26.46 5.89
N GLY A 146 19.94 -25.96 6.83
CA GLY A 146 21.04 -25.05 6.55
C GLY A 146 20.61 -23.60 6.34
N LYS A 147 19.32 -23.30 6.26
CA LYS A 147 18.76 -21.94 6.12
C LYS A 147 17.99 -21.51 7.35
N GLY A 148 17.20 -22.40 7.93
CA GLY A 148 16.43 -22.15 9.14
C GLY A 148 16.69 -23.21 10.20
N ILE A 149 16.42 -22.87 11.46
CA ILE A 149 16.51 -23.76 12.60
C ILE A 149 15.14 -23.82 13.28
N LEU A 150 14.47 -24.96 13.18
CA LEU A 150 13.26 -25.27 13.91
C LEU A 150 13.60 -25.96 15.22
N THR A 151 13.12 -25.47 16.34
CA THR A 151 13.28 -26.08 17.67
C THR A 151 11.91 -26.38 18.30
N THR A 152 11.78 -27.53 18.94
CA THR A 152 10.56 -27.98 19.65
C THR A 152 10.91 -29.03 20.69
N ASP A 153 10.03 -29.33 21.62
CA ASP A 153 10.22 -30.43 22.59
C ASP A 153 9.84 -31.80 22.01
N SER A 154 9.00 -31.82 20.97
CA SER A 154 8.57 -33.06 20.34
C SER A 154 8.32 -32.88 18.86
N LEU A 155 8.84 -33.78 18.04
CA LEU A 155 8.63 -33.84 16.60
C LEU A 155 8.28 -35.27 16.18
N ASP A 156 7.13 -35.42 15.52
CA ASP A 156 6.75 -36.64 14.87
C ASP A 156 7.06 -36.50 13.36
N TYR A 157 7.91 -37.36 12.83
CA TYR A 157 8.46 -37.23 11.48
C TYR A 157 8.10 -38.45 10.63
N ASP A 158 7.39 -38.21 9.54
CA ASP A 158 7.16 -39.19 8.47
C ASP A 158 8.36 -39.18 7.52
N VAL A 159 9.20 -40.20 7.63
CA VAL A 159 10.44 -40.29 6.86
C VAL A 159 10.16 -40.54 5.36
N ALA A 160 9.04 -41.22 5.04
CA ALA A 160 8.69 -41.53 3.65
C ALA A 160 8.27 -40.28 2.89
N ASN A 161 7.48 -39.43 3.53
CA ASN A 161 6.92 -38.22 2.95
C ASN A 161 7.73 -36.96 3.31
N LYS A 162 8.75 -37.10 4.15
CA LYS A 162 9.58 -35.99 4.68
C LYS A 162 8.76 -34.90 5.36
N ILE A 163 7.73 -35.31 6.14
CA ILE A 163 6.85 -34.40 6.85
C ILE A 163 7.07 -34.52 8.36
N GLY A 164 7.44 -33.40 8.98
CA GLY A 164 7.56 -33.28 10.44
C GLY A 164 6.41 -32.53 11.04
N SER A 165 5.85 -32.98 12.17
CA SER A 165 4.79 -32.27 12.89
C SER A 165 5.12 -32.10 14.38
N PHE A 166 4.75 -30.96 14.94
CA PHE A 166 4.87 -30.65 16.36
C PHE A 166 3.59 -30.03 16.90
N ILE A 167 3.26 -30.33 18.17
CA ILE A 167 2.01 -29.91 18.83
C ILE A 167 2.24 -29.27 20.23
N LYS A 168 3.49 -29.21 20.69
CA LYS A 168 3.87 -28.68 22.02
C LYS A 168 4.68 -27.38 21.94
N GLY A 169 4.41 -26.58 20.91
CA GLY A 169 5.16 -25.37 20.65
C GLY A 169 6.36 -25.61 19.74
N GLY A 170 6.63 -24.65 18.86
CA GLY A 170 7.79 -24.64 18.00
C GLY A 170 8.28 -23.23 17.76
N LYS A 171 9.60 -23.11 17.55
CA LYS A 171 10.28 -21.86 17.21
C LYS A 171 11.18 -22.08 16.01
N LEU A 172 10.93 -21.33 14.93
CA LEU A 172 11.81 -21.26 13.77
C LEU A 172 12.65 -19.98 13.83
N VAL A 173 13.94 -20.10 13.66
CA VAL A 173 14.86 -18.97 13.54
C VAL A 173 15.53 -19.05 12.19
N ARG A 174 15.46 -17.94 11.42
CA ARG A 174 16.20 -17.77 10.18
C ARG A 174 16.74 -16.35 10.09
N ASP A 175 18.05 -16.21 10.03
CA ASP A 175 18.72 -14.90 10.10
C ASP A 175 18.22 -14.09 11.31
N LYS A 176 17.54 -12.97 11.08
CA LYS A 176 16.92 -12.14 12.12
C LYS A 176 15.41 -12.39 12.30
N THR A 177 14.85 -13.30 11.52
CA THR A 177 13.42 -13.66 11.59
C THR A 177 13.23 -14.76 12.63
N ILE A 178 12.31 -14.54 13.54
CA ILE A 178 11.88 -15.50 14.58
C ILE A 178 10.39 -15.75 14.39
N LEU A 179 10.00 -17.01 14.30
CA LEU A 179 8.62 -17.43 14.14
C LEU A 179 8.27 -18.43 15.23
N THR A 180 7.15 -18.23 15.92
CA THR A 180 6.66 -19.10 16.98
C THR A 180 5.21 -19.49 16.77
N SER A 181 4.83 -20.69 17.22
CA SER A 181 3.44 -21.16 17.24
C SER A 181 3.25 -22.29 18.26
N LYS A 182 1.99 -22.67 18.51
CA LYS A 182 1.71 -23.87 19.33
C LYS A 182 1.86 -25.17 18.57
N GLU A 183 1.54 -25.17 17.28
CA GLU A 183 1.54 -26.35 16.41
C GLU A 183 2.15 -25.99 15.07
N GLY A 184 2.72 -26.99 14.38
CA GLY A 184 3.19 -26.78 13.03
C GLY A 184 3.52 -28.07 12.30
N ILE A 185 3.65 -27.94 10.98
CA ILE A 185 3.97 -29.02 10.04
C ILE A 185 5.09 -28.52 9.14
N TYR A 186 6.22 -29.19 9.15
CA TYR A 186 7.35 -28.97 8.25
C TYR A 186 7.27 -29.90 7.03
N TYR A 187 7.38 -29.35 5.85
CA TYR A 187 7.42 -30.08 4.58
C TYR A 187 8.84 -30.01 4.01
N GLY A 188 9.60 -31.07 4.16
CA GLY A 188 11.04 -31.09 3.82
C GLY A 188 11.33 -30.90 2.33
N GLU A 189 10.46 -31.37 1.43
CA GLU A 189 10.66 -31.24 -0.01
C GLU A 189 10.50 -29.80 -0.52
N THR A 190 9.48 -29.09 -0.01
CA THR A 190 9.17 -27.72 -0.43
C THR A 190 9.84 -26.65 0.45
N ARG A 191 10.37 -27.07 1.61
CA ARG A 191 10.92 -26.17 2.66
C ARG A 191 9.87 -25.22 3.24
N ASP A 192 8.62 -25.63 3.17
CA ASP A 192 7.50 -24.91 3.78
C ASP A 192 7.30 -25.36 5.23
N VAL A 193 6.91 -24.41 6.07
CA VAL A 193 6.43 -24.70 7.43
C VAL A 193 5.05 -24.09 7.58
N LEU A 194 4.06 -24.93 7.87
CA LEU A 194 2.71 -24.49 8.22
C LEU A 194 2.63 -24.36 9.73
N PHE A 195 2.56 -23.14 10.21
CA PHE A 195 2.38 -22.79 11.62
C PHE A 195 0.91 -22.59 11.94
N LYS A 196 0.47 -23.10 13.07
CA LYS A 196 -0.92 -23.02 13.54
C LYS A 196 -1.01 -22.65 15.01
N LYS A 197 -2.10 -21.95 15.35
CA LYS A 197 -2.47 -21.55 16.72
C LYS A 197 -1.46 -20.59 17.36
N LYS A 198 -1.88 -19.33 17.50
CA LYS A 198 -1.09 -18.25 18.09
C LYS A 198 0.26 -18.08 17.39
N VAL A 199 0.21 -17.89 16.09
CA VAL A 199 1.41 -17.68 15.28
C VAL A 199 1.90 -16.26 15.43
N GLU A 200 3.16 -16.09 15.73
CA GLU A 200 3.83 -14.81 15.81
C GLU A 200 5.17 -14.86 15.08
N LEU A 201 5.35 -13.96 14.14
CA LEU A 201 6.60 -13.77 13.40
C LEU A 201 7.15 -12.38 13.72
N HIS A 202 8.43 -12.33 14.06
CA HIS A 202 9.19 -11.11 14.27
C HIS A 202 10.39 -11.08 13.36
N ASP A 203 10.61 -9.96 12.69
CA ASP A 203 11.88 -9.61 12.07
C ASP A 203 12.37 -8.25 12.61
N VAL A 204 13.35 -7.61 11.94
CA VAL A 204 13.91 -6.32 12.39
C VAL A 204 12.89 -5.19 12.36
N GLU A 205 11.97 -5.20 11.39
CA GLU A 205 11.04 -4.10 11.12
C GLU A 205 9.58 -4.49 11.34
N ASN A 206 9.26 -5.80 11.23
CA ASN A 206 7.89 -6.28 11.14
C ASN A 206 7.55 -7.24 12.28
N ARG A 207 6.31 -7.14 12.74
CA ARG A 207 5.66 -8.13 13.61
C ARG A 207 4.39 -8.61 12.94
N ILE A 208 4.26 -9.92 12.75
CA ILE A 208 3.07 -10.55 12.17
C ILE A 208 2.39 -11.40 13.22
N ILE A 209 1.10 -11.20 13.41
CA ILE A 209 0.25 -11.95 14.35
C ILE A 209 -0.88 -12.56 13.54
N THR A 210 -1.04 -13.88 13.63
CA THR A 210 -2.08 -14.63 12.92
C THR A 210 -2.40 -15.95 13.64
N ASP A 211 -3.40 -16.68 13.19
CA ASP A 211 -3.67 -18.04 13.66
C ASP A 211 -3.03 -19.10 12.77
N THR A 212 -2.94 -18.85 11.48
CA THR A 212 -2.38 -19.80 10.51
C THR A 212 -1.48 -19.09 9.52
N LEU A 213 -0.23 -19.56 9.39
CA LEU A 213 0.79 -19.02 8.51
C LEU A 213 1.57 -20.13 7.83
N LYS A 214 1.64 -20.12 6.49
CA LYS A 214 2.57 -20.95 5.73
C LYS A 214 3.79 -20.13 5.36
N TYR A 215 4.94 -20.49 5.91
CA TYR A 215 6.21 -19.80 5.69
C TYR A 215 7.19 -20.68 4.92
N ASN A 216 7.77 -20.13 3.85
CA ASN A 216 8.82 -20.82 3.10
C ASN A 216 10.21 -20.36 3.59
N THR A 217 11.02 -21.31 4.09
CA THR A 217 12.34 -21.01 4.66
C THR A 217 13.35 -20.57 3.61
N TYR A 218 13.14 -20.82 2.33
CA TYR A 218 14.03 -20.41 1.25
C TYR A 218 13.68 -19.03 0.69
N SER A 219 12.43 -18.83 0.27
CA SER A 219 11.99 -17.59 -0.38
C SER A 219 11.60 -16.48 0.59
N GLN A 220 11.49 -16.77 1.90
CA GLN A 220 10.99 -15.86 2.95
C GLN A 220 9.56 -15.37 2.70
N LEU A 221 8.76 -16.16 2.00
CA LEU A 221 7.38 -15.86 1.70
C LEU A 221 6.48 -16.38 2.83
N ALA A 222 5.72 -15.47 3.43
CA ALA A 222 4.70 -15.73 4.44
C ALA A 222 3.30 -15.63 3.79
N ASN A 223 2.55 -16.73 3.72
CA ASN A 223 1.19 -16.78 3.19
C ASN A 223 0.19 -16.85 4.34
N PHE A 224 -0.82 -15.98 4.31
CA PHE A 224 -1.88 -15.90 5.31
C PHE A 224 -3.14 -16.57 4.78
N SER A 225 -3.83 -17.31 5.62
CA SER A 225 -5.13 -17.93 5.35
C SER A 225 -6.09 -17.79 6.54
N SER A 226 -5.87 -16.79 7.38
CA SER A 226 -6.67 -16.45 8.56
C SER A 226 -6.48 -14.97 8.89
N PRO A 227 -7.36 -14.37 9.73
CA PRO A 227 -7.21 -12.98 10.16
C PRO A 227 -5.82 -12.70 10.71
N SER A 228 -5.14 -11.75 10.07
CA SER A 228 -3.73 -11.45 10.28
C SER A 228 -3.50 -9.96 10.46
N LYS A 229 -2.51 -9.61 11.29
CA LYS A 229 -2.02 -8.23 11.45
C LYS A 229 -0.53 -8.19 11.15
N ILE A 230 -0.12 -7.31 10.25
CA ILE A 230 1.28 -6.99 9.96
C ILE A 230 1.53 -5.59 10.51
N ILE A 231 2.45 -5.48 11.45
CA ILE A 231 2.78 -4.24 12.17
C ILE A 231 4.18 -3.82 11.76
N THR A 232 4.31 -2.61 11.19
CA THR A 232 5.58 -2.00 10.77
C THR A 232 5.63 -0.57 11.30
N GLY A 233 6.34 -0.33 12.40
CA GLY A 233 6.30 0.96 13.09
C GLY A 233 4.89 1.33 13.53
N SER A 234 4.37 2.48 13.05
CA SER A 234 2.99 2.94 13.31
C SER A 234 1.95 2.31 12.39
N ARG A 235 2.37 1.69 11.29
CA ARG A 235 1.49 1.12 10.27
C ARG A 235 1.02 -0.28 10.67
N ILE A 236 -0.29 -0.49 10.59
CA ILE A 236 -0.93 -1.79 10.80
C ILE A 236 -1.68 -2.19 9.53
N ILE A 237 -1.32 -3.32 8.95
CA ILE A 237 -2.08 -3.95 7.87
C ILE A 237 -2.93 -5.06 8.49
N SER A 238 -4.22 -5.03 8.23
CA SER A 238 -5.15 -6.10 8.63
C SER A 238 -5.71 -6.76 7.38
N THR A 239 -5.59 -8.08 7.30
CA THR A 239 -6.02 -8.91 6.17
C THR A 239 -6.44 -10.29 6.65
N SER A 240 -7.16 -11.05 5.86
CA SER A 240 -7.46 -12.47 6.12
C SER A 240 -6.86 -13.41 5.09
N ASN A 241 -6.43 -12.88 3.94
CA ASN A 241 -5.86 -13.67 2.86
C ASN A 241 -4.81 -12.84 2.09
N GLY A 242 -3.67 -13.46 1.82
CA GLY A 242 -2.61 -12.79 1.09
C GLY A 242 -1.23 -13.34 1.40
N ASN A 243 -0.22 -12.63 0.97
CA ASN A 243 1.16 -12.96 1.26
C ASN A 243 2.01 -11.71 1.56
N PHE A 244 3.06 -11.94 2.29
CA PHE A 244 4.12 -10.96 2.57
C PHE A 244 5.48 -11.61 2.34
N ASN A 245 6.25 -11.06 1.42
CA ASN A 245 7.65 -11.45 1.24
C ASN A 245 8.54 -10.55 2.10
N ILE A 246 9.12 -11.12 3.15
CA ILE A 246 9.92 -10.39 4.14
C ILE A 246 11.19 -9.83 3.48
N GLY A 247 11.89 -10.62 2.67
CA GLY A 247 13.14 -10.23 2.03
C GLY A 247 12.96 -9.13 0.97
N LEU A 248 11.86 -9.17 0.22
CA LEU A 248 11.55 -8.19 -0.82
C LEU A 248 10.71 -7.00 -0.30
N LYS A 249 10.18 -7.07 0.92
CA LYS A 249 9.27 -6.09 1.52
C LYS A 249 8.02 -5.84 0.66
N LYS A 250 7.43 -6.91 0.11
CA LYS A 250 6.25 -6.87 -0.78
C LYS A 250 5.08 -7.60 -0.16
N SER A 251 3.90 -6.97 -0.21
CA SER A 251 2.62 -7.55 0.21
C SER A 251 1.66 -7.64 -0.97
N ASN A 252 0.99 -8.79 -1.11
CA ASN A 252 -0.16 -8.96 -1.99
C ASN A 252 -1.32 -9.47 -1.14
N LEU A 253 -2.39 -8.72 -1.04
CA LEU A 253 -3.56 -8.99 -0.21
C LEU A 253 -4.76 -9.18 -1.13
N TYR A 254 -5.54 -10.23 -0.92
CA TYR A 254 -6.57 -10.71 -1.85
C TYR A 254 -8.00 -10.56 -1.32
N ASP A 255 -8.16 -10.18 -0.06
CA ASP A 255 -9.46 -9.91 0.57
C ASP A 255 -9.53 -8.45 1.00
N ARG A 256 -10.75 -8.01 1.33
CA ARG A 256 -10.94 -6.65 1.84
C ARG A 256 -10.04 -6.39 3.03
N SER A 257 -8.99 -5.65 2.75
CA SER A 257 -7.90 -5.38 3.68
C SER A 257 -7.84 -3.91 4.06
N THR A 258 -7.17 -3.63 5.19
CA THR A 258 -6.93 -2.26 5.64
C THR A 258 -5.46 -2.02 5.88
N VAL A 259 -4.98 -0.84 5.49
CA VAL A 259 -3.68 -0.28 5.90
C VAL A 259 -3.97 0.93 6.75
N ASP A 260 -3.65 0.86 8.04
CA ASP A 260 -3.89 1.93 9.00
C ASP A 260 -2.55 2.50 9.47
N ASP A 261 -2.27 3.76 9.13
CA ASP A 261 -1.06 4.49 9.52
C ASP A 261 -1.43 5.68 10.43
N SER A 262 -0.45 6.34 11.01
CA SER A 262 -0.67 7.54 11.85
C SER A 262 -1.39 8.67 11.12
N THR A 263 -1.18 8.83 9.82
CA THR A 263 -1.65 9.97 9.01
C THR A 263 -2.78 9.63 8.04
N TYR A 264 -2.94 8.35 7.67
CA TYR A 264 -3.95 7.92 6.71
C TYR A 264 -4.45 6.50 6.97
N LYS A 265 -5.54 6.16 6.31
CA LYS A 265 -6.07 4.80 6.23
C LYS A 265 -6.43 4.47 4.79
N PHE A 266 -5.99 3.28 4.31
CA PHE A 266 -6.48 2.67 3.07
C PHE A 266 -7.38 1.48 3.37
N VAL A 267 -8.40 1.29 2.54
CA VAL A 267 -9.25 0.09 2.51
C VAL A 267 -9.46 -0.28 1.05
N ALA A 268 -9.27 -1.55 0.68
CA ALA A 268 -9.54 -2.03 -0.67
C ALA A 268 -9.78 -3.54 -0.68
N ASP A 269 -10.36 -4.07 -1.76
CA ASP A 269 -10.62 -5.50 -1.91
C ASP A 269 -9.35 -6.26 -2.28
N GLU A 270 -8.43 -5.61 -3.03
CA GLU A 270 -7.09 -6.11 -3.34
C GLU A 270 -6.06 -5.02 -3.09
N MET A 271 -4.89 -5.41 -2.56
CA MET A 271 -3.78 -4.48 -2.35
C MET A 271 -2.46 -5.11 -2.77
N ASN A 272 -1.68 -4.39 -3.57
CA ASN A 272 -0.29 -4.70 -3.89
C ASN A 272 0.60 -3.58 -3.35
N ILE A 273 1.47 -3.88 -2.40
CA ILE A 273 2.32 -2.90 -1.73
C ILE A 273 3.78 -3.32 -1.88
N ASP A 274 4.60 -2.42 -2.37
CA ASP A 274 6.06 -2.56 -2.44
C ASP A 274 6.72 -1.47 -1.59
N ASP A 275 7.09 -1.82 -0.36
CA ASP A 275 7.70 -0.89 0.59
C ASP A 275 9.11 -0.48 0.16
N SER A 276 9.81 -1.29 -0.64
CA SER A 276 11.15 -0.98 -1.15
C SER A 276 11.12 0.13 -2.20
N LEU A 277 10.09 0.15 -3.04
CA LEU A 277 9.85 1.18 -4.05
C LEU A 277 8.93 2.30 -3.55
N GLY A 278 8.31 2.13 -2.38
CA GLY A 278 7.31 3.06 -1.84
C GLY A 278 6.06 3.15 -2.70
N THR A 279 5.69 2.07 -3.43
CA THR A 279 4.52 2.03 -4.31
C THR A 279 3.40 1.18 -3.71
N GLY A 280 2.17 1.56 -4.02
CA GLY A 280 0.97 0.82 -3.66
C GLY A 280 -0.06 0.86 -4.79
N GLU A 281 -0.77 -0.24 -5.01
CA GLU A 281 -1.94 -0.34 -5.86
C GLU A 281 -3.08 -0.96 -5.06
N PHE A 282 -4.22 -0.26 -5.02
CA PHE A 282 -5.40 -0.57 -4.23
C PHE A 282 -6.59 -0.68 -5.18
N LYS A 283 -7.14 -1.88 -5.33
CA LYS A 283 -8.21 -2.21 -6.29
C LYS A 283 -9.48 -2.67 -5.59
N GLY A 284 -10.60 -2.42 -6.24
CA GLY A 284 -11.94 -2.80 -5.78
C GLY A 284 -12.36 -1.96 -4.58
N ASN A 285 -13.33 -1.05 -4.80
CA ASN A 285 -13.88 -0.18 -3.76
C ASN A 285 -12.79 0.46 -2.88
N ALA A 286 -11.74 0.97 -3.53
CA ALA A 286 -10.59 1.52 -2.84
C ALA A 286 -10.95 2.85 -2.18
N ILE A 287 -10.58 2.98 -0.91
CA ILE A 287 -10.83 4.16 -0.08
C ILE A 287 -9.51 4.61 0.53
N TYR A 288 -9.16 5.85 0.30
CA TYR A 288 -8.14 6.58 1.05
C TYR A 288 -8.81 7.56 2.00
N GLN A 289 -8.44 7.57 3.25
CA GLN A 289 -8.94 8.51 4.26
C GLN A 289 -7.76 9.19 4.94
N SER A 290 -7.71 10.52 4.85
CA SER A 290 -6.77 11.29 5.65
C SER A 290 -7.28 11.38 7.10
N LYS A 291 -6.37 11.21 8.06
CA LYS A 291 -6.64 11.43 9.48
C LYS A 291 -6.54 12.89 9.89
N ASP A 292 -6.01 13.75 9.01
CA ASP A 292 -5.96 15.19 9.25
C ASP A 292 -7.35 15.80 9.16
N THR A 293 -7.66 16.71 10.06
CA THR A 293 -8.96 17.42 10.10
C THR A 293 -9.23 18.29 8.88
N VAL A 294 -8.18 18.65 8.15
CA VAL A 294 -8.21 19.45 6.91
C VAL A 294 -7.72 18.65 5.69
N GLY A 295 -7.66 17.33 5.81
CA GLY A 295 -7.27 16.43 4.75
C GLY A 295 -8.39 16.18 3.72
N PHE A 296 -8.13 15.24 2.84
CA PHE A 296 -9.10 14.76 1.87
C PHE A 296 -9.34 13.26 2.02
N ASP A 297 -10.51 12.81 1.63
CA ASP A 297 -10.82 11.40 1.43
C ASP A 297 -11.01 11.16 -0.07
N LEU A 298 -10.68 9.95 -0.53
CA LEU A 298 -10.79 9.58 -1.94
C LEU A 298 -11.37 8.17 -2.05
N TRP A 299 -12.38 8.01 -2.88
CA TRP A 299 -12.99 6.73 -3.28
C TRP A 299 -12.72 6.50 -4.75
N ALA A 300 -12.37 5.28 -5.14
CA ALA A 300 -12.16 4.92 -6.54
C ALA A 300 -12.22 3.40 -6.74
N GLY A 301 -12.42 2.94 -7.95
CA GLY A 301 -12.23 1.53 -8.28
C GLY A 301 -10.76 1.12 -8.17
N ASN A 302 -9.82 2.02 -8.56
CA ASN A 302 -8.39 1.78 -8.47
C ASN A 302 -7.64 3.04 -8.01
N ILE A 303 -6.79 2.88 -6.99
CA ILE A 303 -5.89 3.93 -6.48
C ILE A 303 -4.46 3.41 -6.55
N LYS A 304 -3.58 4.14 -7.25
CA LYS A 304 -2.14 3.90 -7.27
C LYS A 304 -1.40 5.00 -6.53
N THR A 305 -0.40 4.62 -5.76
CA THR A 305 0.41 5.57 -5.00
C THR A 305 1.90 5.37 -5.23
N ASN A 306 2.64 6.47 -5.16
CA ASN A 306 4.10 6.45 -5.01
C ASN A 306 4.49 7.43 -3.91
N LYS A 307 4.81 6.91 -2.73
CA LYS A 307 5.15 7.68 -1.54
C LYS A 307 6.42 8.53 -1.74
N LEU A 308 7.42 7.98 -2.42
CA LEU A 308 8.70 8.66 -2.65
C LEU A 308 8.54 9.89 -3.55
N LYS A 309 7.64 9.79 -4.55
CA LYS A 309 7.33 10.89 -5.47
C LYS A 309 6.14 11.74 -5.01
N SER A 310 5.46 11.37 -3.92
CA SER A 310 4.22 12.00 -3.44
C SER A 310 3.10 12.01 -4.50
N ILE A 311 3.03 10.95 -5.32
CA ILE A 311 2.03 10.78 -6.37
C ILE A 311 0.89 9.91 -5.85
N LEU A 312 -0.34 10.32 -6.17
CA LEU A 312 -1.54 9.51 -6.08
C LEU A 312 -2.29 9.64 -7.40
N PHE A 313 -2.71 8.50 -7.95
CA PHE A 313 -3.44 8.40 -9.20
C PHE A 313 -4.67 7.51 -8.98
N ALA A 314 -5.85 7.99 -9.33
CA ALA A 314 -7.11 7.28 -9.12
C ALA A 314 -7.93 7.24 -10.41
N THR A 315 -8.51 6.09 -10.68
CA THR A 315 -9.35 5.78 -11.86
C THR A 315 -10.58 4.99 -11.45
N GLU A 316 -11.45 4.73 -12.39
CA GLU A 316 -12.70 3.97 -12.17
C GLU A 316 -13.63 4.72 -11.20
N GLN A 317 -14.19 5.82 -11.72
CA GLN A 317 -15.14 6.69 -11.02
C GLN A 317 -14.60 7.31 -9.72
N PRO A 318 -13.41 7.92 -9.75
CA PRO A 318 -12.86 8.51 -8.54
C PRO A 318 -13.70 9.68 -8.05
N LEU A 319 -13.88 9.74 -6.73
CA LEU A 319 -14.57 10.81 -6.01
C LEU A 319 -13.67 11.32 -4.88
N LEU A 320 -13.26 12.56 -4.97
CA LEU A 320 -12.48 13.26 -3.96
C LEU A 320 -13.40 14.09 -3.06
N LEU A 321 -13.18 14.01 -1.75
CA LEU A 321 -13.85 14.82 -0.75
C LEU A 321 -12.83 15.69 -0.03
N ILE A 322 -12.94 16.99 -0.18
CA ILE A 322 -12.13 17.95 0.57
C ILE A 322 -12.94 18.42 1.77
N LYS A 323 -12.52 17.98 2.96
CA LYS A 323 -13.19 18.29 4.22
C LYS A 323 -13.02 19.78 4.58
N GLN A 324 -14.11 20.46 4.82
CA GLN A 324 -14.15 21.84 5.30
C GLN A 324 -15.00 21.92 6.57
N LYS A 325 -14.82 22.98 7.39
CA LYS A 325 -15.50 23.09 8.68
C LYS A 325 -17.04 23.14 8.58
N LYS A 326 -17.59 23.70 7.49
CA LYS A 326 -19.04 23.92 7.31
C LYS A 326 -19.61 23.34 6.02
N ASP A 327 -18.76 23.09 5.03
CA ASP A 327 -19.16 22.60 3.72
C ASP A 327 -18.12 21.63 3.19
N THR A 328 -18.51 20.57 2.51
CA THR A 328 -17.61 19.60 1.89
C THR A 328 -17.61 19.79 0.40
N LEU A 329 -16.42 19.96 -0.18
CA LEU A 329 -16.27 20.01 -1.63
C LEU A 329 -16.05 18.60 -2.18
N TYR A 330 -16.95 18.17 -3.07
CA TYR A 330 -16.91 16.90 -3.77
C TYR A 330 -16.45 17.14 -5.20
N ILE A 331 -15.48 16.37 -5.68
CA ILE A 331 -14.94 16.45 -7.03
C ILE A 331 -14.88 15.04 -7.62
N ALA A 332 -15.60 14.82 -8.72
CA ALA A 332 -15.56 13.58 -9.49
C ALA A 332 -15.04 13.85 -10.91
N ALA A 333 -14.37 12.85 -11.49
CA ALA A 333 -13.87 12.87 -12.86
C ALA A 333 -13.67 11.42 -13.35
N ASP A 334 -13.16 11.23 -14.56
CA ASP A 334 -12.74 9.89 -15.01
C ASP A 334 -11.40 9.51 -14.39
N THR A 335 -10.53 10.51 -14.15
CA THR A 335 -9.20 10.33 -13.57
C THR A 335 -8.86 11.47 -12.62
N LEU A 336 -8.26 11.14 -11.48
CA LEU A 336 -7.69 12.08 -10.53
C LEU A 336 -6.21 11.81 -10.33
N HIS A 337 -5.40 12.87 -10.30
CA HIS A 337 -3.96 12.79 -10.14
C HIS A 337 -3.46 13.87 -9.17
N THR A 338 -2.49 13.52 -8.33
CA THR A 338 -1.78 14.50 -7.47
C THR A 338 -0.28 14.36 -7.64
N GLY A 339 0.44 15.44 -7.42
CA GLY A 339 1.90 15.46 -7.47
C GLY A 339 2.48 16.71 -6.83
N LYS A 340 3.80 16.91 -7.01
CA LYS A 340 4.52 18.11 -6.56
C LYS A 340 4.62 19.13 -7.68
N ILE A 341 4.30 20.39 -7.39
CA ILE A 341 4.45 21.52 -8.32
C ILE A 341 5.91 21.67 -8.77
N SER A 342 6.85 21.45 -7.87
CA SER A 342 8.29 21.47 -8.16
C SER A 342 8.72 20.45 -9.22
N ASP A 343 8.00 19.35 -9.39
CA ASP A 343 8.28 18.36 -10.43
C ASP A 343 7.73 18.79 -11.79
N LEU A 344 6.60 19.51 -11.84
CA LEU A 344 6.06 20.12 -13.07
C LEU A 344 7.02 21.16 -13.65
N SER A 345 7.63 21.99 -12.80
CA SER A 345 8.56 23.04 -13.22
C SER A 345 9.85 22.49 -13.85
N LYS A 346 10.24 21.26 -13.53
CA LYS A 346 11.36 20.56 -14.17
C LYS A 346 11.02 20.05 -15.56
N ALA A 347 9.75 19.68 -15.79
CA ALA A 347 9.27 19.17 -17.07
C ALA A 347 8.97 20.28 -18.10
N ILE A 348 8.74 21.52 -17.65
CA ILE A 348 8.41 22.68 -18.49
C ILE A 348 9.47 23.77 -18.32
N PRO A 349 10.53 23.82 -19.17
CA PRO A 349 11.65 24.75 -19.00
C PRO A 349 11.29 26.24 -19.00
N LYS A 350 10.17 26.64 -19.60
CA LYS A 350 9.72 28.04 -19.71
C LYS A 350 8.89 28.57 -18.53
N ALA A 351 8.52 27.73 -17.58
CA ALA A 351 7.76 28.17 -16.39
C ALA A 351 8.65 28.64 -15.22
N ARG A 352 9.97 28.77 -15.45
CA ARG A 352 10.94 29.10 -14.41
C ARG A 352 10.86 30.52 -13.84
N ASP A 353 10.27 31.46 -14.55
CA ASP A 353 10.35 32.89 -14.17
C ASP A 353 9.24 33.36 -13.24
N SER A 354 8.26 32.50 -12.91
CA SER A 354 7.13 32.89 -12.07
C SER A 354 6.92 32.06 -10.80
N VAL A 355 7.66 30.97 -10.64
CA VAL A 355 7.57 30.17 -9.39
C VAL A 355 8.73 30.55 -8.50
N GLY A 356 8.51 31.53 -7.62
CA GLY A 356 9.40 31.77 -6.48
C GLY A 356 9.61 30.47 -5.72
N LYS A 357 10.83 30.28 -5.16
CA LYS A 357 11.11 29.08 -4.33
C LYS A 357 10.00 28.90 -3.31
N ILE A 358 9.20 27.85 -3.45
CA ILE A 358 8.18 27.48 -2.46
C ILE A 358 8.94 27.15 -1.18
N LYS A 359 8.93 28.07 -0.21
CA LYS A 359 9.61 27.89 1.09
C LYS A 359 8.88 26.86 1.96
N ASP A 360 7.57 26.73 1.79
CA ASP A 360 6.73 25.79 2.52
C ASP A 360 6.43 24.56 1.65
N THR A 361 7.04 23.45 1.99
CA THR A 361 6.86 22.16 1.26
C THR A 361 5.43 21.62 1.35
N THR A 362 4.61 22.10 2.28
CA THR A 362 3.19 21.70 2.38
C THR A 362 2.35 22.28 1.25
N LEU A 363 2.79 23.42 0.69
CA LEU A 363 2.16 24.10 -0.45
C LEU A 363 2.66 23.57 -1.82
N ASP A 364 3.72 22.74 -1.84
CA ASP A 364 4.28 22.17 -3.07
C ASP A 364 3.44 20.96 -3.55
N LYS A 365 2.14 21.18 -3.70
CA LYS A 365 1.22 20.14 -4.16
C LYS A 365 0.24 20.69 -5.16
N TYR A 366 -0.08 19.86 -6.16
CA TYR A 366 -1.16 20.12 -7.08
C TYR A 366 -2.11 18.92 -7.15
N PHE A 367 -3.28 19.19 -7.71
CA PHE A 367 -4.32 18.23 -7.97
C PHE A 367 -4.86 18.46 -9.38
N GLU A 368 -5.03 17.40 -10.14
CA GLU A 368 -5.59 17.40 -11.49
C GLU A 368 -6.75 16.42 -11.58
N ALA A 369 -7.75 16.81 -12.37
CA ALA A 369 -8.88 15.96 -12.72
C ALA A 369 -9.08 16.04 -14.24
N TYR A 370 -9.23 14.88 -14.88
CA TYR A 370 -9.37 14.77 -16.34
C TYR A 370 -10.64 14.04 -16.70
N HIS A 371 -11.31 14.62 -17.67
CA HIS A 371 -12.56 14.24 -18.30
C HIS A 371 -13.77 14.17 -17.38
N HIS A 372 -14.87 14.76 -17.86
CA HIS A 372 -16.16 14.78 -17.19
C HIS A 372 -16.10 15.30 -15.74
N VAL A 373 -15.29 16.32 -15.49
CA VAL A 373 -15.16 16.92 -14.15
C VAL A 373 -16.49 17.46 -13.68
N ARG A 374 -16.90 17.07 -12.48
CA ARG A 374 -18.11 17.49 -11.76
C ARG A 374 -17.73 17.89 -10.36
N ILE A 375 -18.17 19.05 -9.95
CA ILE A 375 -17.92 19.62 -8.63
C ILE A 375 -19.25 19.90 -7.97
N TYR A 376 -19.35 19.57 -6.70
CA TYR A 376 -20.51 19.87 -5.87
C TYR A 376 -20.07 20.35 -4.49
N SER A 377 -20.65 21.44 -4.04
CA SER A 377 -20.80 21.85 -2.65
C SER A 377 -22.17 22.53 -2.49
N ASP A 378 -22.60 22.81 -1.27
CA ASP A 378 -23.90 23.45 -1.05
C ASP A 378 -23.96 24.86 -1.67
N SER A 379 -22.82 25.57 -1.69
CA SER A 379 -22.73 26.96 -2.18
C SER A 379 -22.37 27.09 -3.65
N LEU A 380 -21.73 26.06 -4.26
CA LEU A 380 -21.18 26.14 -5.62
C LEU A 380 -21.17 24.78 -6.28
N GLN A 381 -21.62 24.74 -7.55
CA GLN A 381 -21.49 23.57 -8.40
C GLN A 381 -20.76 23.95 -9.69
N ALA A 382 -20.04 22.97 -10.29
CA ALA A 382 -19.38 23.22 -11.56
C ALA A 382 -19.24 21.94 -12.40
N LYS A 383 -19.07 22.15 -13.72
CA LYS A 383 -18.65 21.13 -14.70
C LYS A 383 -17.57 21.69 -15.60
N ALA A 384 -16.62 20.84 -15.97
CA ALA A 384 -15.61 21.16 -16.96
C ALA A 384 -15.13 19.85 -17.62
N ASP A 385 -14.29 19.93 -18.65
CA ASP A 385 -13.55 18.74 -19.11
C ASP A 385 -12.40 18.44 -18.16
N SER A 386 -11.63 19.46 -17.78
CA SER A 386 -10.44 19.29 -16.95
C SER A 386 -10.38 20.33 -15.84
N LEU A 387 -9.72 19.94 -14.74
CA LEU A 387 -9.46 20.79 -13.59
C LEU A 387 -7.98 20.70 -13.19
N PHE A 388 -7.37 21.84 -12.89
CA PHE A 388 -6.09 21.95 -12.21
C PHE A 388 -6.21 22.81 -10.98
N TYR A 389 -5.76 22.30 -9.83
CA TYR A 389 -5.72 23.02 -8.56
C TYR A 389 -4.29 23.03 -8.01
N SER A 390 -3.78 24.20 -7.69
CA SER A 390 -2.48 24.38 -7.04
C SER A 390 -2.66 24.89 -5.61
N LEU A 391 -2.00 24.23 -4.65
CA LEU A 391 -2.01 24.68 -3.27
C LEU A 391 -1.18 25.96 -3.08
N SER A 392 -0.18 26.22 -3.94
CA SER A 392 0.71 27.37 -3.81
C SER A 392 0.01 28.71 -4.05
N ASP A 393 -0.98 28.74 -4.95
CA ASP A 393 -1.76 29.94 -5.27
C ASP A 393 -3.25 29.80 -4.91
N SER A 394 -3.64 28.65 -4.37
CA SER A 394 -5.01 28.34 -3.96
C SER A 394 -6.05 28.58 -5.08
N THR A 395 -5.67 28.31 -6.34
CA THR A 395 -6.49 28.59 -7.51
C THR A 395 -6.98 27.30 -8.16
N ILE A 396 -8.29 27.16 -8.31
CA ILE A 396 -8.94 26.12 -9.13
C ILE A 396 -9.08 26.66 -10.55
N ARG A 397 -8.53 25.94 -11.52
CA ARG A 397 -8.61 26.25 -12.94
C ARG A 397 -9.50 25.23 -13.62
N LEU A 398 -10.63 25.68 -14.16
CA LEU A 398 -11.55 24.87 -14.94
C LEU A 398 -11.30 25.16 -16.42
N ILE A 399 -11.05 24.13 -17.19
CA ILE A 399 -10.56 24.23 -18.58
C ILE A 399 -11.51 23.47 -19.49
N THR A 400 -11.74 24.00 -20.67
CA THR A 400 -12.60 23.46 -21.74
C THR A 400 -14.08 23.39 -21.34
N ASN A 401 -14.83 24.36 -21.86
CA ASN A 401 -16.27 24.51 -21.68
C ASN A 401 -16.74 24.47 -20.21
N PRO A 402 -16.07 25.19 -19.29
CA PRO A 402 -16.48 25.20 -17.89
C PRO A 402 -17.82 25.91 -17.70
N ILE A 403 -18.59 25.38 -16.74
CA ILE A 403 -19.83 25.97 -16.25
C ILE A 403 -19.73 26.01 -14.73
N VAL A 404 -20.02 27.16 -14.14
CA VAL A 404 -20.12 27.34 -12.69
C VAL A 404 -21.51 27.84 -12.35
N TRP A 405 -22.16 27.24 -11.38
CA TRP A 405 -23.43 27.67 -10.79
C TRP A 405 -23.19 28.11 -9.35
N ALA A 406 -23.69 29.28 -9.02
CA ALA A 406 -23.70 29.83 -7.65
C ALA A 406 -25.04 30.55 -7.44
N ASN A 407 -25.83 30.06 -6.48
CA ASN A 407 -27.24 30.48 -6.33
C ASN A 407 -28.00 30.36 -7.67
N GLU A 408 -28.71 31.40 -8.08
CA GLU A 408 -29.44 31.48 -9.36
C GLU A 408 -28.56 31.95 -10.54
N ASN A 409 -27.25 31.97 -10.37
CA ASN A 409 -26.33 32.41 -11.41
C ASN A 409 -25.66 31.22 -12.08
N GLN A 410 -25.56 31.28 -13.41
CA GLN A 410 -24.75 30.41 -14.25
C GLN A 410 -23.67 31.23 -14.94
N ILE A 411 -22.41 30.81 -14.82
CA ILE A 411 -21.27 31.48 -15.43
C ILE A 411 -20.56 30.49 -16.34
N THR A 412 -20.29 30.91 -17.59
CA THR A 412 -19.58 30.10 -18.60
C THR A 412 -18.48 30.91 -19.27
N GLY A 413 -17.53 30.23 -19.90
CA GLY A 413 -16.45 30.81 -20.70
C GLY A 413 -15.57 29.70 -21.26
N ASP A 414 -14.42 30.05 -21.83
CA ASP A 414 -13.46 29.05 -22.34
C ASP A 414 -12.58 28.51 -21.21
N THR A 415 -12.25 29.37 -20.24
CA THR A 415 -11.50 29.02 -19.03
C THR A 415 -12.00 29.82 -17.83
N ILE A 416 -12.15 29.18 -16.67
CA ILE A 416 -12.57 29.82 -15.43
C ILE A 416 -11.52 29.55 -14.34
N TYR A 417 -11.03 30.61 -13.70
CA TYR A 417 -10.19 30.54 -12.52
C TYR A 417 -11.00 30.96 -11.28
N LEU A 418 -11.06 30.09 -10.30
CA LEU A 418 -11.66 30.36 -9.00
C LEU A 418 -10.56 30.47 -7.95
N TYR A 419 -10.37 31.65 -7.43
CA TYR A 419 -9.43 31.93 -6.34
C TYR A 419 -10.12 31.64 -5.01
N VAL A 420 -9.44 30.87 -4.18
CA VAL A 420 -9.97 30.42 -2.89
C VAL A 420 -9.10 31.01 -1.77
N LYS A 421 -9.71 31.69 -0.81
CA LYS A 421 -9.07 32.20 0.38
C LYS A 421 -9.78 31.70 1.62
N ASN A 422 -9.01 31.17 2.58
CA ASN A 422 -9.59 30.56 3.79
C ASN A 422 -10.70 29.53 3.47
N LYS A 423 -10.48 28.74 2.39
CA LYS A 423 -11.41 27.71 1.89
C LYS A 423 -12.78 28.24 1.40
N LYS A 424 -12.89 29.55 1.11
CA LYS A 424 -14.09 30.15 0.53
C LYS A 424 -13.73 30.79 -0.82
N PRO A 425 -14.66 30.80 -1.78
CA PRO A 425 -14.47 31.59 -2.99
C PRO A 425 -14.23 33.05 -2.64
N GLU A 426 -13.18 33.65 -3.23
CA GLU A 426 -12.84 35.09 -3.09
C GLU A 426 -13.12 35.80 -4.41
N GLN A 427 -12.64 35.24 -5.51
CA GLN A 427 -12.77 35.83 -6.84
C GLN A 427 -12.90 34.75 -7.91
N LEU A 428 -13.70 34.99 -8.92
CA LEU A 428 -13.81 34.16 -10.10
C LEU A 428 -13.46 35.02 -11.33
N ASN A 429 -12.55 34.51 -12.17
CA ASN A 429 -12.16 35.14 -13.42
C ASN A 429 -12.52 34.22 -14.59
N VAL A 430 -13.24 34.75 -15.56
CA VAL A 430 -13.57 34.06 -16.80
C VAL A 430 -12.75 34.66 -17.92
N PHE A 431 -12.08 33.83 -18.69
CA PHE A 431 -11.28 34.21 -19.84
C PHE A 431 -11.95 33.70 -21.09
N ASP A 432 -12.15 34.62 -22.02
CA ASP A 432 -12.75 34.47 -23.32
C ASP A 432 -14.19 33.90 -23.30
N ASN A 433 -15.04 34.44 -24.19
CA ASN A 433 -16.45 34.08 -24.29
C ASN A 433 -17.23 34.09 -22.96
N ALA A 434 -16.86 35.02 -22.07
CA ALA A 434 -17.44 35.11 -20.76
C ALA A 434 -18.94 35.43 -20.80
N PHE A 435 -19.78 34.62 -20.14
CA PHE A 435 -21.21 34.80 -20.11
C PHE A 435 -21.77 34.45 -18.71
N ALA A 436 -22.38 35.40 -18.06
CA ALA A 436 -23.13 35.20 -16.83
C ALA A 436 -24.64 35.33 -17.10
N ILE A 437 -25.41 34.41 -16.59
CA ILE A 437 -26.86 34.35 -16.70
C ILE A 437 -27.42 34.21 -15.29
N ASN A 438 -28.36 35.09 -14.93
CA ASN A 438 -29.07 35.04 -13.65
C ASN A 438 -30.54 34.83 -13.92
N LYS A 439 -31.14 33.77 -13.38
CA LYS A 439 -32.56 33.50 -13.49
C LYS A 439 -33.34 34.39 -12.51
N ILE A 440 -34.40 35.00 -13.00
CA ILE A 440 -35.25 35.88 -12.19
C ILE A 440 -36.39 35.05 -11.60
N ASP A 441 -36.21 34.61 -10.35
CA ASP A 441 -37.15 33.85 -9.54
C ASP A 441 -37.96 32.79 -10.35
N THR A 442 -39.28 32.76 -10.25
CA THR A 442 -40.16 31.81 -10.93
C THR A 442 -40.48 32.17 -12.38
N THR A 443 -39.88 33.23 -12.91
CA THR A 443 -40.15 33.73 -14.26
C THR A 443 -39.39 32.97 -15.36
N GLU A 444 -39.76 33.22 -16.63
CA GLU A 444 -39.01 32.76 -17.81
C GLU A 444 -37.94 33.75 -18.24
N TYR A 445 -37.69 34.82 -17.47
CA TYR A 445 -36.75 35.88 -17.79
C TYR A 445 -35.38 35.67 -17.12
N PHE A 446 -34.35 36.18 -17.80
CA PHE A 446 -32.99 36.02 -17.37
C PHE A 446 -32.20 37.33 -17.53
N ASN A 447 -31.61 37.81 -16.45
CA ASN A 447 -30.56 38.82 -16.56
C ASN A 447 -29.34 38.19 -17.20
N GLN A 448 -28.68 38.91 -18.11
CA GLN A 448 -27.59 38.38 -18.91
C GLN A 448 -26.47 39.41 -18.98
N LEU A 449 -25.24 38.93 -18.85
CA LEU A 449 -24.02 39.76 -18.96
C LEU A 449 -22.98 38.99 -19.73
N LYS A 450 -22.56 39.48 -20.88
CA LYS A 450 -21.61 38.84 -21.78
C LYS A 450 -20.42 39.78 -22.07
N GLY A 451 -19.25 39.21 -22.35
CA GLY A 451 -18.07 39.94 -22.80
C GLY A 451 -16.88 39.04 -23.04
N ASN A 452 -15.73 39.63 -23.35
CA ASN A 452 -14.51 38.86 -23.56
C ASN A 452 -13.99 38.29 -22.23
N LYS A 453 -14.02 39.08 -21.16
CA LYS A 453 -13.59 38.69 -19.82
C LYS A 453 -14.62 39.10 -18.76
N LEU A 454 -14.78 38.25 -17.75
CA LEU A 454 -15.63 38.56 -16.59
C LEU A 454 -14.86 38.28 -15.31
N ASN A 455 -14.96 39.21 -14.36
CA ASN A 455 -14.50 39.04 -12.98
C ASN A 455 -15.72 39.10 -12.06
N ALA A 456 -15.83 38.18 -11.12
CA ALA A 456 -16.81 38.19 -10.05
C ALA A 456 -16.10 38.10 -8.70
N TRP A 457 -16.53 38.90 -7.75
CA TRP A 457 -16.01 38.91 -6.37
C TRP A 457 -17.08 38.39 -5.43
N PHE A 458 -16.63 37.64 -4.45
CA PHE A 458 -17.52 37.01 -3.47
C PHE A 458 -17.34 37.62 -2.09
N GLU A 459 -18.43 37.87 -1.41
CA GLU A 459 -18.48 38.23 -0.01
C GLU A 459 -19.50 37.32 0.70
N ASN A 460 -19.09 36.74 1.82
CA ASN A 460 -19.94 35.82 2.61
C ASN A 460 -20.55 34.64 1.81
N GLY A 461 -19.87 34.20 0.73
CA GLY A 461 -20.31 33.07 -0.11
C GLY A 461 -21.26 33.46 -1.26
N SER A 462 -21.61 34.76 -1.39
CA SER A 462 -22.44 35.30 -2.46
C SER A 462 -21.65 36.25 -3.33
N ILE A 463 -22.05 36.41 -4.59
CA ILE A 463 -21.45 37.37 -5.50
C ILE A 463 -21.80 38.80 -5.04
N SER A 464 -20.80 39.61 -4.69
CA SER A 464 -20.95 41.01 -4.31
C SER A 464 -20.77 41.99 -5.49
N LYS A 465 -19.95 41.60 -6.47
CA LYS A 465 -19.64 42.42 -7.64
C LYS A 465 -19.31 41.59 -8.84
N MET A 466 -19.75 42.02 -10.02
CA MET A 466 -19.31 41.52 -11.34
C MET A 466 -18.75 42.65 -12.18
N ARG A 467 -17.71 42.38 -12.97
CA ARG A 467 -17.19 43.31 -13.98
C ARG A 467 -16.90 42.55 -15.25
N THR A 468 -17.50 43.00 -16.33
CA THR A 468 -17.25 42.48 -17.67
C THR A 468 -16.46 43.49 -18.51
N LYS A 469 -15.51 43.02 -19.29
CA LYS A 469 -14.66 43.86 -20.18
C LYS A 469 -14.58 43.29 -21.59
N GLY A 470 -14.57 44.18 -22.55
CA GLY A 470 -14.41 43.91 -23.98
C GLY A 470 -15.71 43.42 -24.60
N ASN A 471 -16.29 44.23 -25.51
CA ASN A 471 -17.58 43.94 -26.13
C ASN A 471 -18.64 43.54 -25.13
N ALA A 472 -18.73 44.28 -24.02
CA ALA A 472 -19.65 43.96 -22.96
C ALA A 472 -21.08 44.26 -23.38
N GLU A 473 -21.95 43.28 -23.27
CA GLU A 473 -23.37 43.32 -23.63
C GLU A 473 -24.19 42.84 -22.43
N ASN A 474 -25.31 43.51 -22.17
CA ASN A 474 -26.17 43.26 -21.00
C ASN A 474 -27.62 43.31 -21.41
N ILE A 475 -28.40 42.33 -20.90
CA ILE A 475 -29.86 42.40 -20.81
C ILE A 475 -30.22 42.33 -19.34
N TYR A 476 -30.95 43.37 -18.87
CA TYR A 476 -31.36 43.50 -17.48
C TYR A 476 -32.85 43.85 -17.40
N PHE A 477 -33.59 43.04 -16.67
CA PHE A 477 -35.01 43.25 -16.38
C PHE A 477 -35.13 44.09 -15.11
N ALA A 478 -35.50 45.34 -15.27
CA ALA A 478 -35.72 46.26 -14.15
C ALA A 478 -37.00 45.96 -13.43
N LEU A 479 -36.95 45.93 -12.09
CA LEU A 479 -38.10 45.73 -11.20
C LEU A 479 -38.36 46.98 -10.38
N ASP A 480 -39.60 47.25 -10.02
CA ASP A 480 -39.96 48.24 -9.02
C ASP A 480 -39.88 47.65 -7.59
N ASN A 481 -40.21 48.45 -6.59
CA ASN A 481 -40.19 48.05 -5.18
C ASN A 481 -41.17 46.90 -4.86
N ASP A 482 -42.20 46.74 -5.66
CA ASP A 482 -43.20 45.67 -5.56
C ASP A 482 -42.81 44.40 -6.36
N LYS A 483 -41.59 44.36 -6.90
CA LYS A 483 -41.04 43.30 -7.79
C LYS A 483 -41.81 43.13 -9.10
N LYS A 484 -42.47 44.18 -9.58
CA LYS A 484 -43.11 44.22 -10.89
C LYS A 484 -42.11 44.72 -11.95
N PHE A 485 -42.19 44.14 -13.15
CA PHE A 485 -41.31 44.56 -14.24
C PHE A 485 -41.65 45.97 -14.74
N ILE A 486 -40.66 46.86 -14.68
CA ILE A 486 -40.76 48.22 -15.24
C ILE A 486 -40.42 48.17 -16.74
N GLY A 487 -39.43 47.36 -17.12
CA GLY A 487 -38.98 47.24 -18.46
C GLY A 487 -37.71 46.40 -18.55
N VAL A 488 -37.18 46.30 -19.78
CA VAL A 488 -35.94 45.60 -20.04
C VAL A 488 -34.91 46.57 -20.64
N ASN A 489 -33.71 46.59 -20.05
CA ASN A 489 -32.58 47.34 -20.58
C ASN A 489 -31.69 46.39 -21.40
N HIS A 490 -31.44 46.79 -22.66
CA HIS A 490 -30.43 46.14 -23.51
C HIS A 490 -29.35 47.17 -23.80
N SER A 491 -28.12 46.91 -23.33
CA SER A 491 -27.02 47.87 -23.41
C SER A 491 -25.72 47.20 -23.80
N ASN A 492 -24.88 47.93 -24.54
CA ASN A 492 -23.51 47.56 -24.91
C ASN A 492 -22.56 48.65 -24.39
N ALA A 493 -21.41 48.22 -23.90
CA ALA A 493 -20.33 49.13 -23.46
C ALA A 493 -18.98 48.40 -23.56
N GLN A 494 -17.87 49.11 -23.34
CA GLN A 494 -16.58 48.44 -23.22
C GLN A 494 -16.43 47.75 -21.87
N ILE A 495 -17.04 48.33 -20.80
CA ILE A 495 -17.03 47.78 -19.43
C ILE A 495 -18.41 47.94 -18.84
N ILE A 496 -18.89 46.85 -18.22
CA ILE A 496 -20.12 46.86 -17.41
C ILE A 496 -19.76 46.34 -16.03
N GLU A 497 -20.09 47.11 -15.00
CA GLU A 497 -19.91 46.71 -13.60
C GLU A 497 -21.28 46.61 -12.93
N ILE A 498 -21.51 45.50 -12.20
CA ILE A 498 -22.75 45.29 -11.43
C ILE A 498 -22.32 45.03 -9.97
N THR A 499 -22.91 45.78 -9.05
CA THR A 499 -22.81 45.54 -7.61
C THR A 499 -24.10 44.91 -7.11
N PHE A 500 -23.99 43.92 -6.26
CA PHE A 500 -25.14 43.20 -5.71
C PHE A 500 -25.30 43.49 -4.22
N GLU A 501 -26.53 43.63 -3.79
CA GLU A 501 -26.94 43.68 -2.40
C GLU A 501 -28.06 42.64 -2.19
N ASN A 502 -27.97 41.82 -1.16
CA ASN A 502 -28.93 40.75 -0.88
C ASN A 502 -29.16 39.79 -2.06
N ASN A 503 -28.13 39.52 -2.85
CA ASN A 503 -28.14 38.73 -4.09
C ASN A 503 -28.92 39.36 -5.25
N GLU A 504 -29.40 40.59 -5.15
CA GLU A 504 -30.06 41.34 -6.21
C GLU A 504 -29.15 42.44 -6.76
N PRO A 505 -29.18 42.76 -8.06
CA PRO A 505 -28.40 43.85 -8.62
C PRO A 505 -28.85 45.20 -8.03
N ALA A 506 -27.95 45.87 -7.31
CA ALA A 506 -28.24 47.16 -6.67
C ALA A 506 -27.78 48.37 -7.51
N LYS A 507 -26.64 48.20 -8.25
CA LYS A 507 -26.09 49.27 -9.07
C LYS A 507 -25.41 48.72 -10.31
N VAL A 508 -25.68 49.35 -11.46
CA VAL A 508 -25.06 49.03 -12.75
C VAL A 508 -24.33 50.28 -13.25
N ILE A 509 -23.05 50.12 -13.62
CA ILE A 509 -22.22 51.19 -14.15
C ILE A 509 -21.71 50.78 -15.53
N PHE A 510 -21.97 51.59 -16.55
CA PHE A 510 -21.44 51.44 -17.90
C PHE A 510 -20.29 52.41 -18.11
N ARG A 511 -19.19 51.95 -18.73
CA ARG A 511 -18.02 52.78 -19.04
C ARG A 511 -17.60 52.58 -20.45
N ASN A 512 -17.36 53.68 -21.12
CA ASN A 512 -16.88 53.81 -22.51
C ASN A 512 -17.86 53.22 -23.54
N GLN A 513 -18.18 54.02 -24.53
CA GLN A 513 -18.99 53.66 -25.71
C GLN A 513 -20.35 53.02 -25.32
N LEU A 514 -21.04 53.62 -24.36
CA LEU A 514 -22.39 53.17 -23.99
C LEU A 514 -23.37 53.41 -25.13
N THR A 515 -23.99 52.32 -25.57
CA THR A 515 -25.21 52.35 -26.42
C THR A 515 -26.24 51.44 -25.78
N GLY A 516 -27.49 51.78 -25.90
CA GLY A 516 -28.55 50.92 -25.35
C GLY A 516 -29.89 51.65 -25.25
N ASN A 517 -30.90 50.88 -24.93
CA ASN A 517 -32.25 51.36 -24.74
C ASN A 517 -32.93 50.63 -23.61
N MET A 518 -34.01 51.25 -23.09
CA MET A 518 -34.93 50.62 -22.15
C MET A 518 -36.31 50.59 -22.79
N SER A 519 -36.92 49.42 -22.81
CA SER A 519 -38.22 49.21 -23.47
C SER A 519 -39.16 48.44 -22.56
N PRO A 520 -40.47 48.67 -22.66
CA PRO A 520 -41.46 47.82 -22.03
C PRO A 520 -41.37 46.38 -22.54
N ILE A 521 -41.46 45.39 -21.67
CA ILE A 521 -41.29 43.97 -22.02
C ILE A 521 -42.18 43.52 -23.17
N GLY A 522 -43.47 43.92 -23.15
CA GLY A 522 -44.42 43.53 -24.18
C GLY A 522 -44.19 44.09 -25.59
N LYS A 523 -43.20 45.01 -25.73
CA LYS A 523 -42.85 45.60 -27.02
C LYS A 523 -41.58 44.98 -27.67
N ILE A 524 -40.90 44.08 -26.97
CA ILE A 524 -39.70 43.45 -27.45
C ILE A 524 -40.00 42.03 -27.94
N PRO A 525 -39.57 41.66 -29.16
CA PRO A 525 -39.67 40.27 -29.62
C PRO A 525 -38.95 39.31 -28.63
N LYS A 526 -39.53 38.16 -28.36
CA LYS A 526 -38.96 37.19 -27.43
C LYS A 526 -37.51 36.75 -27.80
N ALA A 527 -37.17 36.77 -29.08
CA ALA A 527 -35.83 36.46 -29.57
C ALA A 527 -34.80 37.49 -29.11
N ASP A 528 -35.17 38.76 -29.01
CA ASP A 528 -34.28 39.88 -28.65
C ASP A 528 -34.13 40.01 -27.11
N LEU A 529 -34.85 39.21 -26.34
CA LEU A 529 -34.66 39.08 -24.89
C LEU A 529 -33.52 38.14 -24.52
N LYS A 530 -32.78 37.63 -25.51
CA LYS A 530 -31.63 36.73 -25.32
C LYS A 530 -30.42 37.21 -26.11
N ILE A 531 -29.31 37.43 -25.46
CA ILE A 531 -28.01 37.71 -26.09
C ILE A 531 -27.57 36.52 -26.94
N ARG A 532 -26.95 36.78 -28.08
CA ARG A 532 -26.43 35.73 -28.96
C ARG A 532 -25.48 34.79 -28.19
N GLY A 533 -25.81 33.48 -28.17
CA GLY A 533 -25.07 32.46 -27.46
C GLY A 533 -25.68 32.11 -26.08
N PHE A 534 -26.85 32.69 -25.76
CA PHE A 534 -27.57 32.33 -24.53
C PHE A 534 -27.86 30.82 -24.48
N LYS A 535 -27.46 30.18 -23.37
CA LYS A 535 -27.72 28.77 -23.07
C LYS A 535 -27.92 28.61 -21.56
N TRP A 536 -29.16 28.47 -21.10
CA TRP A 536 -29.41 28.09 -19.72
C TRP A 536 -29.33 26.57 -19.57
N GLN A 537 -28.44 26.07 -18.70
CA GLN A 537 -28.05 24.66 -18.63
C GLN A 537 -28.32 24.04 -17.24
N GLU A 538 -29.42 24.40 -16.60
CA GLU A 538 -29.80 23.92 -15.27
C GLU A 538 -29.87 22.37 -15.18
N THR A 539 -30.29 21.71 -16.26
CA THR A 539 -30.36 20.23 -16.31
C THR A 539 -28.99 19.56 -16.19
N ARG A 540 -27.92 20.29 -16.47
CA ARG A 540 -26.55 19.79 -16.32
C ARG A 540 -25.96 20.03 -14.92
N ARG A 541 -26.61 20.85 -14.10
CA ARG A 541 -26.15 21.22 -12.76
C ARG A 541 -26.25 20.03 -11.82
N PRO A 542 -25.16 19.61 -11.13
CA PRO A 542 -25.23 18.64 -10.06
C PRO A 542 -26.07 19.19 -8.90
N LYS A 543 -27.10 18.48 -8.49
CA LYS A 543 -28.01 18.94 -7.41
C LYS A 543 -27.69 18.32 -6.07
N THR A 544 -27.05 17.16 -6.10
CA THR A 544 -26.65 16.42 -4.90
C THR A 544 -25.27 15.81 -5.10
N LYS A 545 -24.63 15.40 -4.01
CA LYS A 545 -23.39 14.62 -4.06
C LYS A 545 -23.56 13.28 -4.78
N LEU A 546 -24.75 12.70 -4.81
CA LEU A 546 -25.06 11.44 -5.52
C LEU A 546 -25.00 11.60 -7.04
N ASP A 547 -25.21 12.81 -7.57
CA ASP A 547 -25.08 13.08 -9.01
C ASP A 547 -23.62 13.01 -9.50
N LEU A 548 -22.64 12.98 -8.58
CA LEU A 548 -21.24 12.87 -8.90
C LEU A 548 -20.80 11.40 -9.03
N SER A 549 -21.32 10.52 -8.20
CA SER A 549 -21.01 9.09 -8.24
C SER A 549 -22.24 8.29 -7.81
N PRO A 550 -22.86 7.51 -8.71
CA PRO A 550 -24.01 6.67 -8.37
C PRO A 550 -23.72 5.61 -7.29
N ASN A 551 -22.45 5.27 -7.12
CA ASN A 551 -21.99 4.24 -6.18
C ASN A 551 -21.62 4.81 -4.80
N PHE A 552 -21.90 6.08 -4.55
CA PHE A 552 -21.68 6.71 -3.25
C PHE A 552 -22.85 6.43 -2.30
N HIS A 553 -22.73 5.41 -1.48
CA HIS A 553 -23.67 5.05 -0.42
C HIS A 553 -23.07 5.25 0.96
#